data_7baade1be3034f02df0903712e88d0f4
#
_entry.id   7baade1be3034f02df0903712e88d0f4
#
_cell.length_a   1.000
_cell.length_b   1.000
_cell.length_c   1.000
_cell.angle_alpha   90.00
_cell.angle_beta   90.00
_cell.angle_gamma   90.00
#
_symmetry.space_group_name_H-M   'P 1'
#
loop_
_entity.id
_entity.type
_entity.pdbx_description
1 polymer ?
#
loop_
_entity_poly.entity_id
_entity_poly.type
_entity_poly.pdbx_seq_one_letter_code
_entity_poly.pdbx_strand_id
1 'polypeptide(L)'
;MEYILSEKTEVCVFCDGFAKNDDLTLLKGDDTMVMMNKYPYINGHLLVAPVRHISCLDQLSKAEMGELLASVDRSIRILKEVMKPDGFNVGLNLGKVAGAGVEEHLHFHIVPRWFGDTNALTVFADVRVIPEHIKATYNNLKPYFNKLGLTIKN
;
A
#
# COMPACT_ATOMS: atom_id res chain seq x y z
N MET A 1 6.99 -20.25 -0.21
CA MET A 1 7.99 -20.60 0.82
C MET A 1 9.33 -19.87 0.68
N GLU A 2 9.65 -19.29 -0.46
CA GLU A 2 10.89 -18.51 -0.65
C GLU A 2 10.94 -17.14 0.04
N TYR A 3 9.80 -16.61 0.49
CA TYR A 3 9.74 -15.30 1.16
C TYR A 3 10.32 -15.29 2.59
N ILE A 4 10.50 -16.44 3.21
CA ILE A 4 10.95 -16.56 4.62
C ILE A 4 12.48 -16.67 4.74
N LEU A 5 13.20 -16.89 3.64
CA LEU A 5 14.64 -17.13 3.61
C LEU A 5 15.48 -16.02 2.97
N SER A 6 14.88 -14.90 2.53
CA SER A 6 15.68 -13.74 2.16
C SER A 6 16.26 -13.13 3.42
N GLU A 7 17.57 -13.05 3.51
CA GLU A 7 18.32 -12.32 4.54
C GLU A 7 17.62 -10.98 4.77
N LYS A 8 17.31 -10.64 6.04
CA LYS A 8 16.78 -9.34 6.43
C LYS A 8 17.75 -8.28 5.91
N THR A 9 17.40 -7.61 4.83
CA THR A 9 18.11 -6.41 4.43
C THR A 9 17.93 -5.41 5.56
N GLU A 10 19.04 -4.89 6.11
CA GLU A 10 19.03 -3.87 7.17
C GLU A 10 18.31 -2.56 6.78
N VAL A 11 17.82 -2.48 5.54
CA VAL A 11 17.21 -1.28 4.97
C VAL A 11 15.70 -1.44 4.90
N CYS A 12 14.98 -0.53 5.58
CA CYS A 12 13.53 -0.46 5.51
C CYS A 12 13.05 -0.15 4.09
N VAL A 13 12.21 -1.03 3.52
CA VAL A 13 11.70 -0.89 2.14
C VAL A 13 10.90 0.40 1.91
N PHE A 14 10.22 0.93 2.93
CA PHE A 14 9.51 2.21 2.84
C PHE A 14 10.48 3.39 2.80
N CYS A 15 11.45 3.43 3.72
CA CYS A 15 12.45 4.50 3.75
C CYS A 15 13.31 4.49 2.49
N ASP A 16 13.72 3.33 2.02
CA ASP A 16 14.52 3.16 0.80
C ASP A 16 13.71 3.52 -0.45
N GLY A 17 12.48 3.03 -0.56
CA GLY A 17 11.58 3.37 -1.66
C GLY A 17 11.23 4.86 -1.72
N PHE A 18 11.07 5.50 -0.55
CA PHE A 18 10.90 6.95 -0.47
C PHE A 18 12.14 7.71 -0.95
N ALA A 19 13.33 7.29 -0.51
CA ALA A 19 14.61 7.97 -0.86
C ALA A 19 14.97 7.78 -2.34
N LYS A 20 14.84 6.56 -2.88
CA LYS A 20 15.32 6.18 -4.21
C LYS A 20 14.35 6.44 -5.35
N ASN A 21 13.14 6.91 -5.07
CA ASN A 21 12.11 7.08 -6.09
C ASN A 21 11.73 5.76 -6.79
N ASP A 22 11.47 4.73 -5.99
CA ASP A 22 11.10 3.39 -6.44
C ASP A 22 9.96 3.44 -7.49
N ASP A 23 10.07 2.60 -8.50
CA ASP A 23 9.08 2.41 -9.59
C ASP A 23 7.66 2.05 -9.10
N LEU A 24 7.49 1.78 -7.80
CA LEU A 24 6.20 1.47 -7.16
C LEU A 24 5.65 2.60 -6.29
N THR A 25 6.37 3.72 -6.15
CA THR A 25 5.92 4.86 -5.34
C THR A 25 4.96 5.74 -6.12
N LEU A 26 3.71 5.79 -5.67
CA LEU A 26 2.64 6.59 -6.28
C LEU A 26 2.63 8.03 -5.79
N LEU A 27 2.80 8.25 -4.48
CA LEU A 27 2.81 9.56 -3.85
C LEU A 27 3.92 9.65 -2.81
N LYS A 28 4.63 10.78 -2.83
CA LYS A 28 5.53 11.24 -1.77
C LYS A 28 5.01 12.57 -1.26
N GLY A 29 4.36 12.55 -0.09
CA GLY A 29 3.97 13.75 0.65
C GLY A 29 5.01 14.14 1.68
N ASP A 30 4.73 15.18 2.45
CA ASP A 30 5.60 15.62 3.54
C ASP A 30 5.49 14.66 4.74
N ASP A 31 4.29 14.19 5.07
CA ASP A 31 4.02 13.33 6.22
C ASP A 31 3.68 11.88 5.85
N THR A 32 3.20 11.64 4.62
CA THR A 32 2.73 10.32 4.17
C THR A 32 3.26 9.95 2.80
N MET A 33 3.38 8.65 2.55
CA MET A 33 3.69 8.08 1.25
C MET A 33 2.66 7.02 0.87
N VAL A 34 2.44 6.84 -0.44
CA VAL A 34 1.61 5.78 -1.01
C VAL A 34 2.42 4.98 -2.01
N MET A 35 2.42 3.67 -1.86
CA MET A 35 3.15 2.74 -2.71
C MET A 35 2.25 1.61 -3.19
N MET A 36 2.54 1.05 -4.37
CA MET A 36 2.03 -0.26 -4.76
C MET A 36 2.66 -1.33 -3.88
N ASN A 37 1.88 -2.30 -3.43
CA ASN A 37 2.46 -3.47 -2.78
C ASN A 37 3.18 -4.33 -3.83
N LYS A 38 4.47 -4.58 -3.64
CA LYS A 38 5.28 -5.44 -4.53
C LYS A 38 4.78 -6.89 -4.59
N TYR A 39 4.16 -7.35 -3.50
CA TYR A 39 3.58 -8.68 -3.36
C TYR A 39 2.07 -8.57 -3.09
N PRO A 40 1.28 -8.11 -4.08
CA PRO A 40 -0.11 -7.76 -3.87
C PRO A 40 -0.97 -9.00 -3.58
N TYR A 41 -1.96 -8.85 -2.69
CA TYR A 41 -2.98 -9.89 -2.48
C TYR A 41 -3.94 -9.97 -3.65
N ILE A 42 -4.22 -8.81 -4.26
CA ILE A 42 -5.04 -8.65 -5.44
C ILE A 42 -4.55 -7.42 -6.21
N ASN A 43 -4.94 -7.28 -7.46
CA ASN A 43 -4.58 -6.11 -8.26
C ASN A 43 -5.04 -4.79 -7.60
N GLY A 44 -4.18 -3.76 -7.61
CA GLY A 44 -4.46 -2.48 -6.98
C GLY A 44 -4.24 -2.43 -5.45
N HIS A 45 -3.60 -3.44 -4.86
CA HIS A 45 -3.22 -3.44 -3.44
C HIS A 45 -2.20 -2.34 -3.17
N LEU A 46 -2.61 -1.33 -2.40
CA LEU A 46 -1.78 -0.19 -2.00
C LEU A 46 -1.33 -0.30 -0.54
N LEU A 47 -0.19 0.33 -0.27
CA LEU A 47 0.35 0.58 1.05
C LEU A 47 0.39 2.09 1.30
N VAL A 48 -0.11 2.53 2.45
CA VAL A 48 -0.05 3.92 2.90
C VAL A 48 0.71 3.96 4.21
N ALA A 49 1.81 4.70 4.25
CA ALA A 49 2.71 4.76 5.40
C ALA A 49 3.06 6.21 5.76
N PRO A 50 3.39 6.50 7.04
CA PRO A 50 4.03 7.76 7.38
C PRO A 50 5.45 7.82 6.75
N VAL A 51 5.92 9.00 6.43
CA VAL A 51 7.31 9.21 5.97
C VAL A 51 8.29 8.90 7.10
N ARG A 52 7.93 9.26 8.31
CA ARG A 52 8.72 9.00 9.51
C ARG A 52 8.74 7.51 9.84
N HIS A 53 9.93 6.96 10.05
CA HIS A 53 10.13 5.54 10.39
C HIS A 53 9.64 5.25 11.80
N ILE A 54 8.45 4.73 11.92
CA ILE A 54 7.80 4.35 13.19
C ILE A 54 7.07 3.02 13.01
N SER A 55 6.92 2.27 14.09
CA SER A 55 6.30 0.93 14.08
C SER A 55 4.92 0.87 14.72
N CYS A 56 4.54 1.87 15.52
CA CYS A 56 3.33 1.86 16.33
C CYS A 56 2.49 3.13 16.16
N LEU A 57 1.18 3.01 16.35
CA LEU A 57 0.22 4.12 16.24
C LEU A 57 0.43 5.19 17.31
N ASP A 58 0.86 4.80 18.51
CA ASP A 58 1.10 5.70 19.64
C ASP A 58 2.29 6.65 19.44
N GLN A 59 3.13 6.35 18.44
CA GLN A 59 4.25 7.21 18.04
C GLN A 59 3.84 8.34 17.09
N LEU A 60 2.59 8.31 16.57
CA LEU A 60 2.04 9.36 15.71
C LEU A 60 1.49 10.52 16.55
N SER A 61 1.74 11.74 16.12
CA SER A 61 0.98 12.89 16.57
C SER A 61 -0.46 12.85 16.03
N LYS A 62 -1.37 13.63 16.61
CA LYS A 62 -2.75 13.74 16.10
C LYS A 62 -2.79 14.25 14.66
N ALA A 63 -1.90 15.17 14.30
CA ALA A 63 -1.81 15.71 12.94
C ALA A 63 -1.34 14.65 11.95
N GLU A 64 -0.28 13.89 12.27
CA GLU A 64 0.22 12.79 11.44
C GLU A 64 -0.83 11.69 11.27
N MET A 65 -1.55 11.33 12.33
CA MET A 65 -2.62 10.34 12.27
C MET A 65 -3.77 10.82 11.37
N GLY A 66 -4.15 12.10 11.48
CA GLY A 66 -5.16 12.72 10.60
C GLY A 66 -4.75 12.68 9.14
N GLU A 67 -3.49 13.05 8.83
CA GLU A 67 -2.98 13.05 7.45
C GLU A 67 -2.83 11.61 6.90
N LEU A 68 -2.44 10.65 7.74
CA LEU A 68 -2.36 9.25 7.34
C LEU A 68 -3.74 8.70 6.93
N LEU A 69 -4.79 8.95 7.71
CA LEU A 69 -6.16 8.56 7.37
C LEU A 69 -6.70 9.32 6.16
N ALA A 70 -6.39 10.61 6.02
CA ALA A 70 -6.75 11.39 4.83
C ALA A 70 -6.08 10.83 3.56
N SER A 71 -4.83 10.38 3.67
CA SER A 71 -4.11 9.73 2.57
C SER A 71 -4.74 8.38 2.19
N VAL A 72 -5.21 7.62 3.17
CA VAL A 72 -6.00 6.39 2.94
C VAL A 72 -7.29 6.71 2.18
N ASP A 73 -8.08 7.70 2.62
CA ASP A 73 -9.33 8.10 1.96
C ASP A 73 -9.09 8.56 0.51
N ARG A 74 -8.08 9.42 0.28
CA ARG A 74 -7.70 9.87 -1.08
C ARG A 74 -7.34 8.68 -1.98
N SER A 75 -6.58 7.73 -1.46
CA SER A 75 -6.19 6.53 -2.21
C SER A 75 -7.40 5.67 -2.58
N ILE A 76 -8.35 5.50 -1.66
CA ILE A 76 -9.62 4.78 -1.92
C ILE A 76 -10.41 5.46 -3.03
N ARG A 77 -10.52 6.81 -3.00
CA ARG A 77 -11.24 7.57 -4.04
C ARG A 77 -10.61 7.37 -5.42
N ILE A 78 -9.28 7.41 -5.51
CA ILE A 78 -8.57 7.15 -6.76
C ILE A 78 -8.82 5.73 -7.26
N LEU A 79 -8.72 4.74 -6.39
CA LEU A 79 -8.99 3.35 -6.75
C LEU A 79 -10.45 3.16 -7.24
N LYS A 80 -11.41 3.81 -6.59
CA LYS A 80 -12.82 3.81 -7.03
C LYS A 80 -12.99 4.37 -8.45
N GLU A 81 -12.33 5.48 -8.74
CA GLU A 81 -12.42 6.13 -10.05
C GLU A 81 -11.77 5.29 -11.15
N VAL A 82 -10.55 4.78 -10.90
CA VAL A 82 -9.72 4.12 -11.92
C VAL A 82 -10.08 2.65 -12.11
N MET A 83 -10.30 1.92 -11.01
CA MET A 83 -10.45 0.46 -11.04
C MET A 83 -11.88 -0.03 -10.77
N LYS A 84 -12.75 0.84 -10.26
CA LYS A 84 -14.16 0.56 -9.99
C LYS A 84 -14.41 -0.73 -9.19
N PRO A 85 -13.76 -0.93 -8.03
CA PRO A 85 -14.01 -2.08 -7.19
C PRO A 85 -15.39 -2.00 -6.52
N ASP A 86 -15.92 -3.17 -6.14
CA ASP A 86 -17.18 -3.28 -5.40
C ASP A 86 -17.02 -2.94 -3.92
N GLY A 87 -15.80 -3.05 -3.38
CA GLY A 87 -15.52 -2.76 -1.98
C GLY A 87 -14.02 -2.70 -1.68
N PHE A 88 -13.69 -2.51 -0.40
CA PHE A 88 -12.31 -2.45 0.09
C PHE A 88 -12.17 -3.14 1.44
N ASN A 89 -11.05 -3.82 1.65
CA ASN A 89 -10.55 -4.13 2.97
C ASN A 89 -9.40 -3.17 3.28
N VAL A 90 -9.48 -2.49 4.42
CA VAL A 90 -8.48 -1.54 4.88
C VAL A 90 -8.06 -1.90 6.29
N GLY A 91 -6.77 -1.97 6.56
CA GLY A 91 -6.28 -2.32 7.90
C GLY A 91 -4.77 -2.27 8.03
N LEU A 92 -4.31 -2.52 9.25
CA LEU A 92 -2.89 -2.63 9.62
C LEU A 92 -2.60 -4.03 10.14
N ASN A 93 -1.37 -4.47 9.98
CA ASN A 93 -0.81 -5.60 10.67
C ASN A 93 0.19 -5.08 11.72
N LEU A 94 -0.12 -5.22 12.98
CA LEU A 94 0.75 -4.81 14.09
C LEU A 94 1.43 -6.05 14.69
N GLY A 95 2.74 -6.12 14.56
CA GLY A 95 3.56 -7.24 15.04
C GLY A 95 3.58 -8.44 14.08
N LYS A 96 4.60 -9.27 14.25
CA LYS A 96 4.91 -10.41 13.38
C LYS A 96 3.80 -11.45 13.32
N VAL A 97 3.18 -11.73 14.46
CA VAL A 97 2.08 -12.72 14.56
C VAL A 97 0.84 -12.29 13.78
N ALA A 98 0.65 -10.99 13.57
CA ALA A 98 -0.43 -10.43 12.77
C ALA A 98 -0.13 -10.45 11.26
N GLY A 99 1.02 -10.98 10.84
CA GLY A 99 1.40 -11.05 9.43
C GLY A 99 2.07 -9.79 8.88
N ALA A 100 2.63 -8.93 9.77
CA ALA A 100 3.42 -7.79 9.32
C ALA A 100 4.68 -8.28 8.59
N GLY A 101 4.76 -8.04 7.28
CA GLY A 101 5.93 -8.35 6.47
C GLY A 101 7.09 -7.37 6.74
N VAL A 102 6.76 -6.13 7.13
CA VAL A 102 7.68 -5.08 7.57
C VAL A 102 7.19 -4.58 8.92
N GLU A 103 7.69 -5.20 10.01
CA GLU A 103 7.25 -4.86 11.38
C GLU A 103 7.69 -3.47 11.82
N GLU A 104 8.81 -2.99 11.30
CA GLU A 104 9.50 -1.80 11.79
C GLU A 104 8.94 -0.50 11.21
N HIS A 105 8.07 -0.57 10.21
CA HIS A 105 7.47 0.61 9.59
C HIS A 105 5.95 0.46 9.47
N LEU A 106 5.24 1.28 10.23
CA LEU A 106 3.77 1.31 10.25
C LEU A 106 3.21 1.57 8.85
N HIS A 107 2.26 0.75 8.40
CA HIS A 107 1.61 0.95 7.11
C HIS A 107 0.21 0.37 7.08
N PHE A 108 -0.71 1.10 6.43
CA PHE A 108 -2.03 0.62 6.08
C PHE A 108 -1.99 -0.17 4.78
N HIS A 109 -2.74 -1.27 4.75
CA HIS A 109 -3.09 -1.97 3.53
C HIS A 109 -4.44 -1.45 3.03
N ILE A 110 -4.54 -1.17 1.73
CA ILE A 110 -5.79 -0.90 1.02
C ILE A 110 -5.92 -1.96 -0.06
N VAL A 111 -6.89 -2.84 0.11
CA VAL A 111 -7.12 -3.98 -0.78
C VAL A 111 -8.48 -3.80 -1.45
N PRO A 112 -8.52 -3.43 -2.75
CA PRO A 112 -9.77 -3.37 -3.49
C PRO A 112 -10.36 -4.77 -3.68
N ARG A 113 -11.69 -4.86 -3.68
CA ARG A 113 -12.41 -6.12 -3.75
C ARG A 113 -13.48 -6.07 -4.84
N TRP A 114 -13.66 -7.19 -5.53
CA TRP A 114 -14.71 -7.39 -6.54
C TRP A 114 -15.50 -8.63 -6.22
N PHE A 115 -16.78 -8.65 -6.62
CA PHE A 115 -17.58 -9.88 -6.53
C PHE A 115 -16.87 -11.00 -7.29
N GLY A 116 -16.68 -12.14 -6.63
CA GLY A 116 -16.03 -13.32 -7.22
C GLY A 116 -14.48 -13.26 -7.28
N ASP A 117 -13.84 -12.31 -6.62
CA ASP A 117 -12.38 -12.22 -6.54
C ASP A 117 -11.72 -13.38 -5.78
N THR A 118 -12.50 -14.07 -4.93
CA THR A 118 -12.10 -15.31 -4.27
C THR A 118 -12.76 -16.48 -4.97
N ASN A 119 -12.00 -17.36 -5.58
CA ASN A 119 -12.47 -18.52 -6.31
C ASN A 119 -11.93 -19.85 -5.76
N ALA A 120 -12.34 -20.97 -6.33
CA ALA A 120 -11.93 -22.30 -5.91
C ALA A 120 -10.40 -22.50 -5.94
N LEU A 121 -9.68 -21.91 -6.90
CA LEU A 121 -8.23 -22.03 -6.99
C LEU A 121 -7.53 -21.35 -5.81
N THR A 122 -8.03 -20.20 -5.37
CA THR A 122 -7.51 -19.51 -4.18
C THR A 122 -7.75 -20.33 -2.91
N VAL A 123 -8.93 -20.95 -2.80
CA VAL A 123 -9.34 -21.71 -1.61
C VAL A 123 -8.64 -23.06 -1.52
N PHE A 124 -8.53 -23.80 -2.64
CA PHE A 124 -8.04 -25.18 -2.64
C PHE A 124 -6.54 -25.32 -2.94
N ALA A 125 -5.95 -24.36 -3.69
CA ALA A 125 -4.57 -24.46 -4.14
C ALA A 125 -3.68 -23.31 -3.68
N ASP A 126 -4.20 -22.37 -2.90
CA ASP A 126 -3.51 -21.12 -2.48
C ASP A 126 -2.90 -20.35 -3.67
N VAL A 127 -3.50 -20.50 -4.84
CA VAL A 127 -3.08 -19.83 -6.08
C VAL A 127 -3.86 -18.54 -6.24
N ARG A 128 -3.13 -17.43 -6.34
CA ARG A 128 -3.70 -16.11 -6.64
C ARG A 128 -3.40 -15.75 -8.07
N VAL A 129 -4.44 -15.45 -8.83
CA VAL A 129 -4.33 -14.93 -10.19
C VAL A 129 -4.42 -13.42 -10.12
N ILE A 130 -3.33 -12.73 -10.51
CA ILE A 130 -3.32 -11.28 -10.66
C ILE A 130 -3.44 -10.99 -12.16
N PRO A 131 -4.61 -10.52 -12.63
CA PRO A 131 -4.90 -10.43 -14.06
C PRO A 131 -4.14 -9.33 -14.80
N GLU A 132 -3.55 -8.39 -14.07
CA GLU A 132 -2.79 -7.27 -14.65
C GLU A 132 -1.41 -7.18 -14.03
N HIS A 133 -0.41 -6.88 -14.86
CA HIS A 133 0.95 -6.67 -14.38
C HIS A 133 1.02 -5.41 -13.51
N ILE A 134 1.72 -5.48 -12.37
CA ILE A 134 1.83 -4.39 -11.38
C ILE A 134 2.23 -3.04 -12.00
N LYS A 135 3.10 -3.03 -13.01
CA LYS A 135 3.52 -1.81 -13.71
C LYS A 135 2.41 -1.19 -14.55
N ALA A 136 1.52 -1.99 -15.14
CA ALA A 136 0.37 -1.48 -15.86
C ALA A 136 -0.61 -0.79 -14.90
N THR A 137 -0.91 -1.41 -13.78
CA THR A 137 -1.73 -0.81 -12.73
C THR A 137 -1.08 0.46 -12.17
N TYR A 138 0.23 0.45 -11.92
CA TYR A 138 0.98 1.64 -11.49
C TYR A 138 0.82 2.79 -12.49
N ASN A 139 1.02 2.53 -13.80
CA ASN A 139 0.92 3.55 -14.84
C ASN A 139 -0.51 4.12 -14.96
N ASN A 140 -1.52 3.32 -14.70
CA ASN A 140 -2.92 3.76 -14.70
C ASN A 140 -3.24 4.65 -13.48
N LEU A 141 -2.66 4.37 -12.32
CA LEU A 141 -2.91 5.11 -11.06
C LEU A 141 -2.06 6.37 -10.92
N LYS A 142 -0.79 6.32 -11.35
CA LYS A 142 0.19 7.39 -11.13
C LYS A 142 -0.26 8.78 -11.53
N PRO A 143 -0.93 9.03 -12.68
CA PRO A 143 -1.40 10.35 -13.07
C PRO A 143 -2.37 10.98 -12.07
N TYR A 144 -3.22 10.18 -11.43
CA TYR A 144 -4.19 10.65 -10.45
C TYR A 144 -3.50 11.05 -9.14
N PHE A 145 -2.52 10.28 -8.70
CA PHE A 145 -1.71 10.63 -7.53
C PHE A 145 -0.83 11.87 -7.78
N ASN A 146 -0.31 12.06 -8.98
CA ASN A 146 0.44 13.26 -9.34
C ASN A 146 -0.41 14.54 -9.23
N LYS A 147 -1.69 14.48 -9.60
CA LYS A 147 -2.63 15.63 -9.44
C LYS A 147 -2.80 16.01 -7.97
N LEU A 148 -2.85 15.03 -7.05
CA LEU A 148 -2.89 15.30 -5.60
C LEU A 148 -1.64 16.01 -5.11
N GLY A 149 -0.46 15.57 -5.55
CA GLY A 149 0.83 16.19 -5.18
C GLY A 149 0.97 17.65 -5.62
N LEU A 150 0.28 18.04 -6.69
CA LEU A 150 0.22 19.44 -7.14
C LEU A 150 -0.74 20.29 -6.30
N THR A 151 -1.79 19.69 -5.75
CA THR A 151 -2.80 20.39 -4.93
C THR A 151 -2.30 20.63 -3.49
N ILE A 152 -1.40 19.81 -2.99
CA ILE A 152 -0.83 19.93 -1.63
C ILE A 152 0.25 21.05 -1.57
N LYS A 153 0.83 21.45 -2.70
CA LYS A 153 1.88 22.49 -2.79
C LYS A 153 1.37 23.91 -3.01
N ASN A 154 0.07 24.12 -3.06
CA ASN A 154 -0.61 25.42 -3.11
C ASN A 154 -1.41 25.64 -1.83
#